data_9d9ab7343d6652e81d5cdd6559d4d767
#
_entry.id   9d9ab7343d6652e81d5cdd6559d4d767
#
_cell.length_a   1.000
_cell.length_b   1.000
_cell.length_c   1.000
_cell.angle_alpha   90.00
_cell.angle_beta   90.00
_cell.angle_gamma   90.00
#
_symmetry.space_group_name_H-M   'P 1'
#
loop_
_entity.id
_entity.type
_entity.pdbx_description
1 polymer ?
#
loop_
_entity_poly.entity_id
_entity_poly.type
_entity_poly.pdbx_seq_one_letter_code
_entity_poly.pdbx_strand_id
1 'polypeptide(L)'
;RLKERAQPLSILLSNVNEIDKYADLDDCSRTKIFNLLPGPYTVLLKSKNNPKISKLVQAGSHLIGIRVINLDFCNEVIQRLGNPIITTSVNRHKMPSLNSIKEIKKEFPGIDIFYTQDSIKSSGSTIIDFSLKKEKVIRLGEGDF
;
A
#
# COMPACT_ATOMS: atom_id res chain seq x y z
N ARG A 1 3.25 11.91 22.69
CA ARG A 1 1.94 11.96 22.01
C ARG A 1 2.15 11.53 20.56
N LEU A 2 1.69 10.33 20.20
CA LEU A 2 1.50 9.97 18.80
C LEU A 2 0.48 10.97 18.24
N LYS A 3 0.95 11.91 17.41
CA LYS A 3 0.04 12.80 16.68
C LYS A 3 -0.84 11.91 15.80
N GLU A 4 -2.15 12.13 15.86
CA GLU A 4 -3.08 11.51 14.92
C GLU A 4 -2.54 11.73 13.52
N ARG A 5 -2.42 10.63 12.78
CA ARG A 5 -1.87 10.68 11.43
C ARG A 5 -2.91 11.31 10.50
N ALA A 6 -2.54 12.38 9.84
CA ALA A 6 -3.44 13.14 8.96
C ALA A 6 -3.75 12.43 7.64
N GLN A 7 -3.02 11.37 7.28
CA GLN A 7 -3.20 10.64 6.02
C GLN A 7 -3.23 9.12 6.26
N PRO A 8 -4.15 8.40 5.59
CA PRO A 8 -4.22 6.96 5.64
C PRO A 8 -2.98 6.30 5.05
N LEU A 9 -2.70 5.10 5.52
CA LEU A 9 -1.66 4.20 5.02
C LEU A 9 -2.30 3.10 4.20
N SER A 10 -1.51 2.42 3.39
CA SER A 10 -1.92 1.17 2.74
C SER A 10 -1.34 -0.04 3.46
N ILE A 11 -1.99 -1.18 3.26
CA ILE A 11 -1.48 -2.49 3.66
C ILE A 11 -0.98 -3.25 2.44
N LEU A 12 0.07 -4.02 2.62
CA LEU A 12 0.62 -4.94 1.64
C LEU A 12 0.20 -6.35 2.02
N LEU A 13 -0.42 -7.05 1.09
CA LEU A 13 -0.81 -8.46 1.19
C LEU A 13 0.12 -9.33 0.35
N SER A 14 0.27 -10.58 0.71
CA SER A 14 1.05 -11.56 -0.08
C SER A 14 0.30 -12.07 -1.31
N ASN A 15 -1.04 -12.01 -1.29
CA ASN A 15 -1.88 -12.55 -2.35
C ASN A 15 -3.18 -11.75 -2.50
N VAL A 16 -3.66 -11.62 -3.74
CA VAL A 16 -4.93 -10.93 -4.06
C VAL A 16 -6.15 -11.59 -3.42
N ASN A 17 -6.13 -12.92 -3.23
CA ASN A 17 -7.22 -13.66 -2.60
C ASN A 17 -7.42 -13.32 -1.11
N GLU A 18 -6.47 -12.61 -0.49
CA GLU A 18 -6.59 -12.17 0.89
C GLU A 18 -7.39 -10.88 1.05
N ILE A 19 -7.71 -10.17 -0.03
CA ILE A 19 -8.41 -8.87 -0.02
C ILE A 19 -9.73 -8.98 0.76
N ASP A 20 -10.48 -10.05 0.56
CA ASP A 20 -11.77 -10.28 1.21
C ASP A 20 -11.71 -10.34 2.74
N LYS A 21 -10.54 -10.60 3.31
CA LYS A 21 -10.35 -10.57 4.78
C LYS A 21 -10.39 -9.15 5.34
N TYR A 22 -10.08 -8.14 4.52
CA TYR A 22 -9.82 -6.76 4.95
C TYR A 22 -10.77 -5.73 4.36
N ALA A 23 -11.38 -6.01 3.22
CA ALA A 23 -12.22 -5.07 2.50
C ALA A 23 -13.41 -5.73 1.82
N ASP A 24 -14.47 -4.94 1.61
CA ASP A 24 -15.62 -5.34 0.80
C ASP A 24 -15.24 -5.26 -0.68
N LEU A 25 -15.53 -6.34 -1.41
CA LEU A 25 -15.18 -6.49 -2.81
C LEU A 25 -16.34 -7.13 -3.57
N ASP A 26 -16.99 -6.36 -4.44
CA ASP A 26 -18.00 -6.87 -5.36
C ASP A 26 -17.37 -7.57 -6.57
N ASP A 27 -18.15 -8.40 -7.27
CA ASP A 27 -17.62 -9.24 -8.37
C ASP A 27 -17.09 -8.42 -9.57
N CYS A 28 -17.69 -7.27 -9.84
CA CYS A 28 -17.26 -6.40 -10.94
C CYS A 28 -15.89 -5.79 -10.64
N SER A 29 -15.73 -5.23 -9.43
CA SER A 29 -14.47 -4.67 -8.95
C SER A 29 -13.40 -5.76 -8.79
N ARG A 30 -13.78 -6.97 -8.36
CA ARG A 30 -12.89 -8.13 -8.22
C ARG A 30 -12.15 -8.43 -9.52
N THR A 31 -12.89 -8.59 -10.61
CA THR A 31 -12.28 -8.91 -11.91
C THR A 31 -11.27 -7.85 -12.33
N LYS A 32 -11.60 -6.57 -12.18
CA LYS A 32 -10.70 -5.47 -12.52
C LYS A 32 -9.45 -5.45 -11.62
N ILE A 33 -9.64 -5.57 -10.30
CA ILE A 33 -8.55 -5.54 -9.32
C ILE A 33 -7.60 -6.72 -9.51
N PHE A 34 -8.12 -7.92 -9.83
CA PHE A 34 -7.29 -9.11 -10.05
C PHE A 34 -6.47 -9.02 -11.35
N ASN A 35 -6.88 -8.17 -12.31
CA ASN A 35 -6.07 -7.86 -13.48
C ASN A 35 -5.00 -6.79 -13.21
N LEU A 36 -5.16 -5.97 -12.17
CA LEU A 36 -4.20 -4.93 -11.80
C LEU A 36 -3.16 -5.43 -10.79
N LEU A 37 -3.55 -6.37 -9.92
CA LEU A 37 -2.71 -6.88 -8.83
C LEU A 37 -2.32 -8.36 -9.06
N PRO A 38 -1.08 -8.74 -8.80
CA PRO A 38 0.05 -7.93 -8.29
C PRO A 38 0.54 -6.91 -9.29
N GLY A 39 0.83 -5.68 -8.81
CA GLY A 39 1.28 -4.62 -9.71
C GLY A 39 1.58 -3.29 -9.00
N PRO A 40 1.94 -2.25 -9.78
CA PRO A 40 2.29 -0.93 -9.24
C PRO A 40 1.05 -0.10 -8.85
N TYR A 41 0.07 -0.75 -8.26
CA TYR A 41 -1.21 -0.13 -7.90
C TYR A 41 -1.46 -0.14 -6.40
N THR A 42 -2.29 0.81 -5.96
CA THR A 42 -2.93 0.82 -4.66
C THR A 42 -4.43 0.96 -4.89
N VAL A 43 -5.21 -0.04 -4.49
CA VAL A 43 -6.67 0.00 -4.60
C VAL A 43 -7.28 0.43 -3.28
N LEU A 44 -8.19 1.41 -3.32
CA LEU A 44 -8.96 1.85 -2.16
C LEU A 44 -10.31 1.13 -2.17
N LEU A 45 -10.64 0.49 -1.06
CA LEU A 45 -11.85 -0.29 -0.86
C LEU A 45 -12.49 0.05 0.49
N LYS A 46 -13.78 -0.24 0.65
CA LYS A 46 -14.45 -0.14 1.96
C LYS A 46 -13.86 -1.17 2.92
N SER A 47 -13.42 -0.70 4.08
CA SER A 47 -12.79 -1.55 5.09
C SER A 47 -13.82 -2.40 5.85
N LYS A 48 -13.50 -3.68 6.08
CA LYS A 48 -14.26 -4.59 6.95
C LYS A 48 -13.95 -4.42 8.44
N ASN A 49 -13.17 -3.42 8.84
CA ASN A 49 -12.74 -3.22 10.22
C ASN A 49 -12.10 -4.47 10.87
N ASN A 50 -11.26 -5.16 10.12
CA ASN A 50 -10.56 -6.33 10.60
C ASN A 50 -9.71 -5.99 11.83
N PRO A 51 -9.81 -6.74 12.96
CA PRO A 51 -9.10 -6.43 14.21
C PRO A 51 -7.57 -6.51 14.09
N LYS A 52 -7.05 -7.18 13.07
CA LYS A 52 -5.61 -7.20 12.77
C LYS A 52 -5.07 -5.88 12.21
N ILE A 53 -5.96 -4.97 11.81
CA ILE A 53 -5.58 -3.66 11.26
C ILE A 53 -5.95 -2.57 12.26
N SER A 54 -4.92 -1.85 12.73
CA SER A 54 -5.14 -0.70 13.59
C SER A 54 -5.96 0.39 12.87
N LYS A 55 -6.92 1.00 13.57
CA LYS A 55 -7.68 2.15 13.06
C LYS A 55 -6.78 3.34 12.65
N LEU A 56 -5.58 3.43 13.21
CA LEU A 56 -4.59 4.45 12.83
C LEU A 56 -4.15 4.33 11.37
N VAL A 57 -4.22 3.13 10.77
CA VAL A 57 -3.89 2.90 9.35
C VAL A 57 -4.84 3.67 8.45
N GLN A 58 -6.10 3.74 8.83
CA GLN A 58 -7.17 4.38 8.07
C GLN A 58 -7.26 5.91 8.31
N ALA A 59 -6.62 6.44 9.37
CA ALA A 59 -6.63 7.86 9.73
C ALA A 59 -8.06 8.47 9.75
N GLY A 60 -9.03 7.72 10.28
CA GLY A 60 -10.44 8.13 10.35
C GLY A 60 -11.26 7.89 9.07
N SER A 61 -10.65 7.40 7.99
CA SER A 61 -11.36 7.00 6.78
C SER A 61 -12.08 5.66 6.98
N HIS A 62 -13.17 5.46 6.26
CA HIS A 62 -13.82 4.15 6.13
C HIS A 62 -13.20 3.29 5.02
N LEU A 63 -12.21 3.83 4.29
CA LEU A 63 -11.51 3.13 3.24
C LEU A 63 -10.20 2.55 3.77
N ILE A 64 -9.75 1.49 3.09
CA ILE A 64 -8.42 0.89 3.27
C ILE A 64 -7.71 0.82 1.92
N GLY A 65 -6.45 1.24 1.89
CA GLY A 65 -5.59 1.07 0.73
C GLY A 65 -4.94 -0.30 0.76
N ILE A 66 -5.06 -1.06 -0.33
CA ILE A 66 -4.51 -2.42 -0.45
C ILE A 66 -3.53 -2.47 -1.62
N ARG A 67 -2.42 -3.16 -1.41
CA ARG A 67 -1.39 -3.45 -2.40
C ARG A 67 -1.06 -4.93 -2.40
N VAL A 68 -0.74 -5.44 -3.58
CA VAL A 68 -0.05 -6.71 -3.77
C VAL A 68 1.04 -6.45 -4.81
N ILE A 69 2.27 -6.80 -4.51
CA ILE A 69 3.41 -6.56 -5.40
C ILE A 69 4.07 -7.88 -5.79
N ASN A 70 4.71 -7.89 -6.95
CA ASN A 70 5.46 -9.05 -7.43
C ASN A 70 6.92 -8.95 -6.95
N LEU A 71 7.14 -9.18 -5.65
CA LEU A 71 8.47 -9.17 -5.04
C LEU A 71 8.54 -10.30 -4.01
N ASP A 72 9.24 -11.37 -4.33
CA ASP A 72 9.31 -12.60 -3.54
C ASP A 72 9.73 -12.36 -2.11
N PHE A 73 10.73 -11.50 -1.88
CA PHE A 73 11.16 -11.14 -0.54
C PHE A 73 10.02 -10.60 0.33
N CYS A 74 9.24 -9.65 -0.18
CA CYS A 74 8.12 -9.08 0.56
C CYS A 74 7.02 -10.12 0.81
N ASN A 75 6.71 -10.92 -0.21
CA ASN A 75 5.69 -11.97 -0.12
C ASN A 75 6.07 -13.01 0.93
N GLU A 76 7.33 -13.47 0.95
CA GLU A 76 7.82 -14.41 1.95
C GLU A 76 7.77 -13.83 3.37
N VAL A 77 8.18 -12.56 3.55
CA VAL A 77 8.10 -11.89 4.86
C VAL A 77 6.65 -11.82 5.36
N ILE A 78 5.70 -11.43 4.50
CA ILE A 78 4.27 -11.34 4.86
C ILE A 78 3.73 -12.73 5.24
N GLN A 79 4.06 -13.75 4.46
CA GLN A 79 3.62 -15.12 4.71
C GLN A 79 4.14 -15.63 6.06
N ARG A 80 5.43 -15.44 6.35
CA ARG A 80 6.03 -15.83 7.63
C ARG A 80 5.46 -15.05 8.82
N LEU A 81 5.16 -13.76 8.63
CA LEU A 81 4.54 -12.91 9.64
C LEU A 81 3.08 -13.30 9.91
N GLY A 82 2.38 -13.86 8.93
CA GLY A 82 0.96 -14.20 9.02
C GLY A 82 0.02 -12.99 9.14
N ASN A 83 0.52 -11.79 8.86
CA ASN A 83 -0.21 -10.52 8.95
C ASN A 83 0.23 -9.58 7.83
N PRO A 84 -0.65 -8.66 7.39
CA PRO A 84 -0.27 -7.62 6.43
C PRO A 84 0.81 -6.69 6.98
N ILE A 85 1.59 -6.12 6.07
CA ILE A 85 2.57 -5.09 6.41
C ILE A 85 2.02 -3.73 5.99
N ILE A 86 2.16 -2.74 6.87
CA ILE A 86 1.82 -1.36 6.54
C ILE A 86 2.87 -0.79 5.60
N THR A 87 2.42 -0.16 4.52
CA THR A 87 3.30 0.43 3.53
C THR A 87 3.04 1.92 3.31
N THR A 88 4.11 2.65 3.06
CA THR A 88 4.09 4.05 2.69
C THR A 88 5.32 4.39 1.84
N SER A 89 5.30 5.52 1.14
CA SER A 89 6.49 6.06 0.49
C SER A 89 7.52 6.51 1.54
N VAL A 90 8.79 6.40 1.19
CA VAL A 90 9.89 6.88 2.04
C VAL A 90 10.12 8.34 1.75
N ASN A 91 9.50 9.22 2.53
CA ASN A 91 9.61 10.68 2.39
C ASN A 91 9.14 11.40 3.65
N ARG A 92 9.57 12.62 3.85
CA ARG A 92 8.90 13.54 4.78
C ARG A 92 7.57 14.01 4.19
N HIS A 93 6.65 14.37 5.07
CA HIS A 93 5.32 14.84 4.66
C HIS A 93 5.41 15.92 3.56
N LYS A 94 4.68 15.71 2.47
CA LYS A 94 4.64 16.58 1.27
C LYS A 94 5.95 16.68 0.45
N MET A 95 6.97 15.91 0.80
CA MET A 95 8.21 15.87 0.01
C MET A 95 8.15 14.72 -1.01
N PRO A 96 8.90 14.80 -2.11
CA PRO A 96 9.07 13.68 -3.03
C PRO A 96 9.62 12.44 -2.33
N SER A 97 9.30 11.26 -2.89
CA SER A 97 9.85 10.00 -2.39
C SER A 97 11.35 9.93 -2.62
N LEU A 98 12.07 9.43 -1.62
CA LEU A 98 13.50 9.14 -1.72
C LEU A 98 13.68 7.81 -2.47
N ASN A 99 14.59 7.80 -3.42
CA ASN A 99 14.80 6.68 -4.34
C ASN A 99 16.20 6.06 -4.25
N SER A 100 17.05 6.52 -3.35
CA SER A 100 18.36 5.94 -3.11
C SER A 100 18.59 5.59 -1.64
N ILE A 101 19.29 4.48 -1.40
CA ILE A 101 19.63 4.03 -0.04
C ILE A 101 20.48 5.07 0.69
N LYS A 102 21.37 5.75 -0.04
CA LYS A 102 22.22 6.81 0.53
C LYS A 102 21.38 7.97 1.09
N GLU A 103 20.37 8.42 0.34
CA GLU A 103 19.46 9.50 0.78
C GLU A 103 18.60 9.05 1.94
N ILE A 104 18.06 7.82 1.89
CA ILE A 104 17.24 7.25 2.95
C ILE A 104 18.03 7.16 4.26
N LYS A 105 19.26 6.63 4.24
CA LYS A 105 20.15 6.56 5.41
C LYS A 105 20.46 7.93 5.99
N LYS A 106 20.64 8.94 5.14
CA LYS A 106 20.91 10.32 5.56
C LYS A 106 19.69 10.95 6.23
N GLU A 107 18.52 10.75 5.63
CA GLU A 107 17.28 11.41 6.07
C GLU A 107 16.65 10.73 7.30
N PHE A 108 16.79 9.42 7.41
CA PHE A 108 16.23 8.60 8.47
C PHE A 108 17.32 7.74 9.13
N PRO A 109 18.26 8.34 9.88
CA PRO A 109 19.27 7.58 10.59
C PRO A 109 18.64 6.71 11.67
N GLY A 110 19.12 5.48 11.81
CA GLY A 110 18.68 4.56 12.87
C GLY A 110 17.47 3.67 12.53
N ILE A 111 17.01 3.67 11.26
CA ILE A 111 16.07 2.65 10.79
C ILE A 111 16.81 1.50 10.13
N ASP A 112 16.30 0.29 10.33
CA ASP A 112 16.78 -0.89 9.59
C ASP A 112 16.36 -0.80 8.13
N ILE A 113 17.31 -1.08 7.23
CA ILE A 113 17.08 -1.01 5.79
C ILE A 113 17.39 -2.36 5.16
N PHE A 114 16.37 -2.95 4.53
CA PHE A 114 16.50 -4.16 3.72
C PHE A 114 16.32 -3.77 2.26
N TYR A 115 17.28 -4.10 1.42
CA TYR A 115 17.26 -3.71 0.01
C TYR A 115 17.92 -4.75 -0.88
N THR A 116 17.48 -4.81 -2.12
CA THR A 116 18.04 -5.68 -3.17
C THR A 116 18.80 -4.86 -4.24
N GLN A 117 18.59 -3.54 -4.26
CA GLN A 117 19.18 -2.60 -5.20
C GLN A 117 19.49 -1.27 -4.50
N ASP A 118 20.57 -0.60 -4.90
CA ASP A 118 20.98 0.66 -4.27
C ASP A 118 20.08 1.85 -4.59
N SER A 119 19.38 1.80 -5.71
CA SER A 119 18.42 2.83 -6.10
C SER A 119 17.29 2.24 -6.94
N ILE A 120 16.10 2.79 -6.78
CA ILE A 120 14.91 2.47 -7.57
C ILE A 120 14.31 3.78 -8.04
N LYS A 121 14.19 3.97 -9.35
CA LYS A 121 13.40 5.08 -9.88
C LYS A 121 11.94 4.69 -9.78
N SER A 122 11.19 5.38 -8.94
CA SER A 122 9.77 5.12 -8.76
C SER A 122 8.99 6.42 -8.59
N SER A 123 7.96 6.59 -9.39
CA SER A 123 6.95 7.65 -9.24
C SER A 123 5.86 7.28 -8.21
N GLY A 124 5.97 6.10 -7.64
CA GLY A 124 4.99 5.52 -6.72
C GLY A 124 3.85 4.81 -7.44
N SER A 125 2.97 4.18 -6.67
CA SER A 125 1.83 3.45 -7.20
C SER A 125 0.75 4.38 -7.78
N THR A 126 0.07 3.94 -8.83
CA THR A 126 -1.22 4.50 -9.23
C THR A 126 -2.26 4.13 -8.16
N ILE A 127 -3.04 5.12 -7.70
CA ILE A 127 -4.06 4.93 -6.65
C ILE A 127 -5.43 5.02 -7.30
N ILE A 128 -6.22 3.97 -7.14
CA ILE A 128 -7.56 3.87 -7.73
C ILE A 128 -8.58 3.58 -6.63
N ASP A 129 -9.64 4.37 -6.59
CA ASP A 129 -10.76 4.19 -5.67
C ASP A 129 -11.84 3.32 -6.31
N PHE A 130 -12.03 2.12 -5.76
CA PHE A 130 -13.06 1.15 -6.12
C PHE A 130 -14.23 1.14 -5.12
N SER A 131 -14.26 2.04 -4.15
CA SER A 131 -15.38 2.13 -3.20
C SER A 131 -16.64 2.78 -3.80
N LEU A 132 -16.51 3.38 -4.97
CA LEU A 132 -17.57 4.07 -5.71
C LEU A 132 -18.17 3.14 -6.77
N LYS A 133 -19.40 3.45 -7.24
CA LYS A 133 -20.04 2.71 -8.35
C LYS A 133 -19.21 2.66 -9.63
N LYS A 134 -18.40 3.67 -9.88
CA LYS A 134 -17.43 3.73 -10.97
C LYS A 134 -16.07 4.05 -10.36
N GLU A 135 -15.08 3.29 -10.73
CA GLU A 135 -13.71 3.48 -10.27
C GLU A 135 -13.17 4.87 -10.65
N LYS A 136 -12.36 5.43 -9.74
CA LYS A 136 -11.77 6.76 -9.94
C LYS A 136 -10.28 6.73 -9.64
N VAL A 137 -9.47 7.19 -10.60
CA VAL A 137 -8.05 7.42 -10.37
C VAL A 137 -7.87 8.63 -9.45
N ILE A 138 -7.27 8.40 -8.29
CA ILE A 138 -6.95 9.42 -7.30
C ILE A 138 -5.57 10.02 -7.54
N ARG A 139 -4.63 9.18 -7.98
CA ARG A 139 -3.25 9.57 -8.31
C ARG A 139 -2.70 8.64 -9.38
N LEU A 140 -2.13 9.23 -10.42
CA LEU A 140 -1.31 8.49 -11.39
C LEU A 140 0.10 8.28 -10.82
N GLY A 141 0.64 7.10 -11.05
CA GLY A 141 1.98 6.65 -10.69
C GLY A 141 2.53 5.77 -11.81
N GLU A 142 3.16 4.64 -11.46
CA GLU A 142 3.77 3.72 -12.44
C GLU A 142 2.77 2.83 -13.17
N GLY A 143 1.57 2.63 -12.60
CA GLY A 143 0.54 1.80 -13.24
C GLY A 143 -0.27 2.62 -14.25
N ASP A 144 -0.42 2.09 -15.45
CA ASP A 144 -1.32 2.63 -16.47
C ASP A 144 -2.76 2.20 -16.17
N PHE A 145 -3.73 3.17 -16.29
CA PHE A 145 -5.13 2.88 -16.01
C PHE A 145 -6.06 3.75 -16.86
#